data_807a4774e07e161a2c8552d02ef48ada
#
_entry.id   807a4774e07e161a2c8552d02ef48ada
#
_cell.length_a   1.000
_cell.length_b   1.000
_cell.length_c   1.000
_cell.angle_alpha   90.00
_cell.angle_beta   90.00
_cell.angle_gamma   90.00
#
_symmetry.space_group_name_H-M   'P 1'
#
loop_
_entity.id
_entity.type
_entity.pdbx_description
1 polymer ?
#
loop_
_entity_poly.entity_id
_entity_poly.type
_entity_poly.pdbx_seq_one_letter_code
_entity_poly.pdbx_strand_id
1 'polypeptide(L)'
;MHFGSLIAAVASFLDARSMNGEWLVRMEDVDASRNVPGAAEDILATLAAFGFEWDGPVLWQSTRGEAYAEALEGLKSAGLAFGCCCSRKEIADLTRQAAIDGGLVYPGCCRHGMLAGRLARAWRLRVDASQTLFEDRLQGWIAQQLERDVGDFVLLRADGLFA
;
A
#
# COMPACT_ATOMS: atom_id res chain seq x y z
N MET A 1 -10.88 17.86 1.34
CA MET A 1 -10.26 16.94 2.36
C MET A 1 -11.21 16.78 3.54
N HIS A 2 -11.40 15.57 4.14
CA HIS A 2 -12.25 15.42 5.34
C HIS A 2 -11.45 15.67 6.63
N PHE A 3 -12.19 15.90 7.74
CA PHE A 3 -11.59 16.29 9.02
C PHE A 3 -10.55 15.29 9.56
N GLY A 4 -10.79 13.97 9.44
CA GLY A 4 -9.85 12.96 9.88
C GLY A 4 -8.51 12.98 9.12
N SER A 5 -8.52 13.30 7.82
CA SER A 5 -7.28 13.47 7.04
C SER A 5 -6.51 14.71 7.50
N LEU A 6 -7.23 15.77 7.86
CA LEU A 6 -6.60 16.97 8.40
C LEU A 6 -5.93 16.70 9.75
N ILE A 7 -6.59 15.94 10.66
CA ILE A 7 -5.98 15.52 11.94
C ILE A 7 -4.70 14.73 11.70
N ALA A 8 -4.70 13.76 10.78
CA ALA A 8 -3.51 12.98 10.45
C ALA A 8 -2.37 13.87 9.89
N ALA A 9 -2.72 14.86 9.05
CA ALA A 9 -1.75 15.84 8.56
C ALA A 9 -1.17 16.68 9.70
N VAL A 10 -2.01 17.21 10.61
CA VAL A 10 -1.55 17.97 11.79
C VAL A 10 -0.61 17.14 12.65
N ALA A 11 -0.99 15.91 12.98
CA ALA A 11 -0.19 15.05 13.85
C ALA A 11 1.19 14.76 13.24
N SER A 12 1.24 14.35 11.97
CA SER A 12 2.50 14.04 11.29
C SER A 12 3.37 15.28 11.05
N PHE A 13 2.76 16.44 10.73
CA PHE A 13 3.46 17.70 10.56
C PHE A 13 4.11 18.17 11.87
N LEU A 14 3.35 18.23 12.95
CA LEU A 14 3.86 18.67 14.25
C LEU A 14 4.94 17.71 14.77
N ASP A 15 4.77 16.40 14.57
CA ASP A 15 5.78 15.41 14.94
C ASP A 15 7.09 15.64 14.19
N ALA A 16 7.04 15.78 12.86
CA ALA A 16 8.22 16.08 12.04
C ALA A 16 8.91 17.37 12.49
N ARG A 17 8.15 18.46 12.67
CA ARG A 17 8.70 19.76 13.08
C ARG A 17 9.28 19.74 14.49
N SER A 18 8.68 18.99 15.42
CA SER A 18 9.19 18.84 16.79
C SER A 18 10.58 18.22 16.85
N MET A 19 10.93 17.44 15.83
CA MET A 19 12.21 16.75 15.69
C MET A 19 13.19 17.47 14.74
N ASN A 20 12.87 18.68 14.28
CA ASN A 20 13.58 19.39 13.20
C ASN A 20 13.70 18.54 11.92
N GLY A 21 12.71 17.69 11.67
CA GLY A 21 12.62 16.83 10.50
C GLY A 21 11.90 17.48 9.33
N GLU A 22 11.98 16.83 8.18
CA GLU A 22 11.26 17.19 6.96
C GLU A 22 9.85 16.57 6.95
N TRP A 23 8.87 17.33 6.46
CA TRP A 23 7.51 16.84 6.23
C TRP A 23 7.23 16.82 4.72
N LEU A 24 7.11 15.62 4.17
CA LEU A 24 6.99 15.39 2.73
C LEU A 24 5.54 15.04 2.36
N VAL A 25 5.12 15.45 1.16
CA VAL A 25 3.78 15.15 0.63
C VAL A 25 3.89 14.21 -0.56
N ARG A 26 3.09 13.12 -0.52
CA ARG A 26 2.95 12.16 -1.61
C ARG A 26 1.48 12.05 -2.03
N MET A 27 1.20 12.26 -3.32
CA MET A 27 -0.11 12.00 -3.91
C MET A 27 -0.20 10.56 -4.37
N GLU A 28 -1.22 9.86 -3.87
CA GLU A 28 -1.48 8.46 -4.21
C GLU A 28 -2.47 8.37 -5.37
N ASP A 29 -2.03 8.77 -6.55
CA ASP A 29 -2.81 8.98 -7.75
C ASP A 29 -2.65 7.86 -8.81
N VAL A 30 -2.24 6.66 -8.38
CA VAL A 30 -1.99 5.52 -9.28
C VAL A 30 -3.26 5.03 -9.96
N ASP A 31 -4.39 4.98 -9.26
CA ASP A 31 -5.66 4.50 -9.80
C ASP A 31 -6.47 5.64 -10.44
N ALA A 32 -6.13 5.96 -11.68
CA ALA A 32 -6.77 7.05 -12.43
C ALA A 32 -8.31 6.92 -12.52
N SER A 33 -8.85 5.69 -12.46
CA SER A 33 -10.30 5.45 -12.54
C SER A 33 -11.05 5.90 -11.28
N ARG A 34 -10.37 6.01 -10.15
CA ARG A 34 -10.92 6.47 -8.86
C ARG A 34 -10.52 7.90 -8.51
N ASN A 35 -9.60 8.48 -9.25
CA ASN A 35 -9.18 9.86 -9.02
C ASN A 35 -10.27 10.84 -9.47
N VAL A 36 -10.61 11.76 -8.58
CA VAL A 36 -11.51 12.86 -8.91
C VAL A 36 -10.67 14.02 -9.47
N PRO A 37 -10.96 14.51 -10.70
CA PRO A 37 -10.24 15.64 -11.27
C PRO A 37 -10.24 16.85 -10.32
N GLY A 38 -9.09 17.48 -10.13
CA GLY A 38 -8.91 18.63 -9.23
C GLY A 38 -8.81 18.29 -7.73
N ALA A 39 -9.01 17.03 -7.33
CA ALA A 39 -8.97 16.66 -5.91
C ALA A 39 -7.57 16.80 -5.30
N ALA A 40 -6.52 16.51 -6.06
CA ALA A 40 -5.15 16.64 -5.57
C ALA A 40 -4.78 18.11 -5.33
N GLU A 41 -5.14 18.98 -6.27
CA GLU A 41 -4.96 20.44 -6.16
C GLU A 41 -5.76 21.02 -4.98
N ASP A 42 -7.00 20.56 -4.79
CA ASP A 42 -7.84 20.96 -3.64
C ASP A 42 -7.23 20.51 -2.31
N ILE A 43 -6.65 19.29 -2.25
CA ILE A 43 -5.94 18.82 -1.06
C ILE A 43 -4.75 19.71 -0.74
N LEU A 44 -3.90 20.02 -1.72
CA LEU A 44 -2.73 20.87 -1.53
C LEU A 44 -3.12 22.29 -1.13
N ALA A 45 -4.14 22.86 -1.79
CA ALA A 45 -4.66 24.18 -1.45
C ALA A 45 -5.23 24.21 -0.03
N THR A 46 -5.93 23.15 0.39
CA THR A 46 -6.43 23.01 1.75
C THR A 46 -5.30 22.95 2.76
N LEU A 47 -4.28 22.14 2.55
CA LEU A 47 -3.10 22.08 3.43
C LEU A 47 -2.45 23.46 3.56
N ALA A 48 -2.20 24.14 2.44
CA ALA A 48 -1.61 25.49 2.44
C ALA A 48 -2.48 26.51 3.20
N ALA A 49 -3.81 26.46 3.03
CA ALA A 49 -4.75 27.34 3.71
C ALA A 49 -4.76 27.13 5.25
N PHE A 50 -4.44 25.93 5.72
CA PHE A 50 -4.25 25.62 7.14
C PHE A 50 -2.82 25.92 7.65
N GLY A 51 -1.96 26.48 6.81
CA GLY A 51 -0.59 26.90 7.18
C GLY A 51 0.42 25.76 7.18
N PHE A 52 0.12 24.63 6.51
CA PHE A 52 1.13 23.58 6.33
C PHE A 52 2.12 23.96 5.25
N GLU A 53 3.39 23.84 5.58
CA GLU A 53 4.52 24.00 4.66
C GLU A 53 5.24 22.65 4.56
N TRP A 54 5.26 22.06 3.37
CA TRP A 54 5.98 20.82 3.12
C TRP A 54 7.35 21.09 2.50
N ASP A 55 8.26 20.16 2.73
CA ASP A 55 9.64 20.25 2.26
C ASP A 55 9.78 19.55 0.91
N GLY A 56 10.43 20.23 -0.03
CA GLY A 56 10.68 19.69 -1.37
C GLY A 56 9.45 19.57 -2.28
N PRO A 57 9.59 18.89 -3.41
CA PRO A 57 8.50 18.72 -4.38
C PRO A 57 7.49 17.68 -3.90
N VAL A 58 6.21 17.87 -4.26
CA VAL A 58 5.19 16.85 -4.09
C VAL A 58 5.51 15.64 -4.96
N LEU A 59 5.59 14.45 -4.36
CA LEU A 59 5.80 13.21 -5.10
C LEU A 59 4.44 12.71 -5.62
N TRP A 60 4.35 12.48 -6.93
CA TRP A 60 3.18 11.88 -7.56
C TRP A 60 3.46 10.41 -7.86
N GLN A 61 2.70 9.49 -7.28
CA GLN A 61 2.93 8.05 -7.46
C GLN A 61 2.71 7.60 -8.91
N SER A 62 1.79 8.23 -9.65
CA SER A 62 1.56 7.96 -11.08
C SER A 62 2.81 8.14 -11.94
N THR A 63 3.77 8.96 -11.52
CA THR A 63 5.03 9.17 -12.23
C THR A 63 6.11 8.14 -11.88
N ARG A 64 5.85 7.22 -10.96
CA ARG A 64 6.83 6.28 -10.39
C ARG A 64 6.73 4.86 -10.97
N GLY A 65 5.98 4.67 -12.04
CA GLY A 65 5.72 3.34 -12.61
C GLY A 65 6.98 2.52 -12.90
N GLU A 66 8.02 3.15 -13.46
CA GLU A 66 9.30 2.49 -13.75
C GLU A 66 10.00 2.02 -12.46
N ALA A 67 10.07 2.87 -11.44
CA ALA A 67 10.68 2.52 -10.16
C ALA A 67 9.93 1.37 -9.46
N TYR A 68 8.60 1.36 -9.56
CA TYR A 68 7.81 0.24 -9.01
C TYR A 68 7.99 -1.05 -9.80
N ALA A 69 8.12 -0.96 -11.13
CA ALA A 69 8.41 -2.12 -11.98
C ALA A 69 9.79 -2.70 -11.65
N GLU A 70 10.81 -1.86 -11.51
CA GLU A 70 12.16 -2.28 -11.12
C GLU A 70 12.17 -2.96 -9.75
N ALA A 71 11.49 -2.36 -8.75
CA ALA A 71 11.36 -2.95 -7.42
C ALA A 71 10.65 -4.31 -7.45
N LEU A 72 9.59 -4.45 -8.26
CA LEU A 72 8.90 -5.73 -8.43
C LEU A 72 9.82 -6.79 -9.05
N GLU A 73 10.61 -6.45 -10.09
CA GLU A 73 11.57 -7.39 -10.68
C GLU A 73 12.66 -7.80 -9.67
N GLY A 74 13.11 -6.89 -8.84
CA GLY A 74 14.00 -7.21 -7.71
C GLY A 74 13.40 -8.23 -6.75
N LEU A 75 12.14 -8.02 -6.34
CA LEU A 75 11.41 -8.95 -5.47
C LEU A 75 11.19 -10.32 -6.12
N LYS A 76 10.88 -10.37 -7.42
CA LYS A 76 10.74 -11.62 -8.16
C LYS A 76 12.07 -12.38 -8.20
N SER A 77 13.17 -11.70 -8.51
CA SER A 77 14.50 -12.27 -8.58
C SER A 77 14.97 -12.83 -7.23
N ALA A 78 14.57 -12.18 -6.14
CA ALA A 78 14.83 -12.63 -4.78
C ALA A 78 13.87 -13.74 -4.28
N GLY A 79 12.88 -14.17 -5.10
CA GLY A 79 11.87 -15.15 -4.70
C GLY A 79 10.86 -14.62 -3.66
N LEU A 80 10.85 -13.30 -3.42
CA LEU A 80 9.96 -12.64 -2.47
C LEU A 80 8.62 -12.24 -3.09
N ALA A 81 8.47 -12.28 -4.40
CA ALA A 81 7.20 -12.10 -5.08
C ALA A 81 6.87 -13.30 -5.97
N PHE A 82 5.58 -13.61 -6.09
CA PHE A 82 5.10 -14.71 -6.91
C PHE A 82 3.86 -14.32 -7.71
N GLY A 83 3.69 -14.95 -8.88
CA GLY A 83 2.51 -14.77 -9.72
C GLY A 83 1.29 -15.48 -9.14
N CYS A 84 0.15 -14.80 -9.17
CA CYS A 84 -1.14 -15.34 -8.73
C CYS A 84 -2.15 -15.29 -9.87
N CYS A 85 -2.77 -16.44 -10.18
CA CYS A 85 -3.80 -16.56 -11.20
C CYS A 85 -5.25 -16.50 -10.65
N CYS A 86 -5.42 -16.41 -9.33
CA CYS A 86 -6.73 -16.42 -8.69
C CYS A 86 -7.50 -15.12 -8.95
N SER A 87 -8.80 -15.27 -9.23
CA SER A 87 -9.76 -14.16 -9.18
C SER A 87 -10.16 -13.86 -7.74
N ARG A 88 -10.76 -12.67 -7.51
CA ARG A 88 -11.32 -12.31 -6.20
C ARG A 88 -12.40 -13.30 -5.73
N LYS A 89 -13.22 -13.80 -6.67
CA LYS A 89 -14.26 -14.79 -6.37
C LYS A 89 -13.66 -16.11 -5.90
N GLU A 90 -12.65 -16.64 -6.63
CA GLU A 90 -11.97 -17.87 -6.23
C GLU A 90 -11.34 -17.76 -4.83
N ILE A 91 -10.74 -16.60 -4.51
CA ILE A 91 -10.22 -16.36 -3.16
C ILE A 91 -11.35 -16.36 -2.12
N ALA A 92 -12.46 -15.65 -2.40
CA ALA A 92 -13.60 -15.60 -1.48
C ALA A 92 -14.29 -16.95 -1.27
N ASP A 93 -14.22 -17.84 -2.25
CA ASP A 93 -14.74 -19.21 -2.13
C ASP A 93 -13.86 -20.09 -1.23
N LEU A 94 -12.57 -19.78 -1.12
CA LEU A 94 -11.56 -20.56 -0.38
C LEU A 94 -11.30 -20.05 1.05
N THR A 95 -11.59 -18.81 1.34
CA THR A 95 -11.37 -18.22 2.67
C THR A 95 -12.52 -17.34 3.10
N ARG A 96 -12.79 -17.32 4.40
CA ARG A 96 -13.70 -16.36 5.06
C ARG A 96 -12.94 -15.49 6.06
N GLN A 97 -11.64 -15.70 6.20
CA GLN A 97 -10.83 -14.94 7.12
C GLN A 97 -10.68 -13.51 6.62
N ALA A 98 -11.20 -12.55 7.39
CA ALA A 98 -11.00 -11.13 7.14
C ALA A 98 -9.56 -10.73 7.47
N ALA A 99 -8.95 -9.96 6.60
CA ALA A 99 -7.69 -9.30 6.85
C ALA A 99 -7.92 -8.00 7.63
N ILE A 100 -6.90 -7.53 8.33
CA ILE A 100 -6.98 -6.32 9.15
C ILE A 100 -7.26 -5.06 8.32
N ASP A 101 -6.90 -5.07 7.04
CA ASP A 101 -7.15 -4.00 6.06
C ASP A 101 -8.58 -4.01 5.47
N GLY A 102 -9.44 -4.93 5.92
CA GLY A 102 -10.82 -5.10 5.46
C GLY A 102 -10.96 -5.98 4.22
N GLY A 103 -9.86 -6.52 3.69
CA GLY A 103 -9.87 -7.52 2.62
C GLY A 103 -10.08 -8.95 3.14
N LEU A 104 -9.70 -9.92 2.32
CA LEU A 104 -9.64 -11.34 2.70
C LEU A 104 -8.18 -11.78 2.76
N VAL A 105 -7.81 -12.50 3.81
CA VAL A 105 -6.50 -13.14 3.91
C VAL A 105 -6.34 -14.12 2.75
N TYR A 106 -5.26 -13.95 1.97
CA TYR A 106 -5.00 -14.81 0.82
C TYR A 106 -4.64 -16.23 1.28
N PRO A 107 -5.34 -17.28 0.79
CA PRO A 107 -5.16 -18.66 1.27
C PRO A 107 -3.91 -19.37 0.72
N GLY A 108 -3.02 -18.68 0.00
CA GLY A 108 -1.76 -19.24 -0.46
C GLY A 108 -1.82 -20.11 -1.72
N CYS A 109 -2.94 -20.15 -2.45
CA CYS A 109 -3.18 -21.09 -3.56
C CYS A 109 -2.08 -21.13 -4.61
N CYS A 110 -1.45 -20.00 -4.93
CA CYS A 110 -0.36 -19.92 -5.92
C CYS A 110 1.02 -19.74 -5.30
N ARG A 111 1.12 -19.78 -3.97
CA ARG A 111 2.37 -19.51 -3.25
C ARG A 111 3.50 -20.48 -3.61
N HIS A 112 3.17 -21.71 -3.94
CA HIS A 112 4.12 -22.77 -4.32
C HIS A 112 4.09 -23.12 -5.81
N GLY A 113 3.40 -22.32 -6.59
CA GLY A 113 3.24 -22.46 -8.03
C GLY A 113 1.80 -22.25 -8.48
N MET A 114 1.63 -21.73 -9.67
CA MET A 114 0.30 -21.54 -10.26
C MET A 114 -0.24 -22.86 -10.80
N LEU A 115 -1.56 -22.96 -10.93
CA LEU A 115 -2.21 -24.07 -11.63
C LEU A 115 -1.71 -24.14 -13.09
N ALA A 116 -1.46 -25.37 -13.57
CA ALA A 116 -0.99 -25.62 -14.92
C ALA A 116 -1.91 -24.97 -15.98
N GLY A 117 -1.31 -24.31 -16.95
CA GLY A 117 -2.03 -23.65 -18.04
C GLY A 117 -2.65 -22.29 -17.70
N ARG A 118 -2.53 -21.79 -16.47
CA ARG A 118 -3.01 -20.45 -16.11
C ARG A 118 -1.85 -19.43 -16.11
N LEU A 119 -2.17 -18.21 -16.54
CA LEU A 119 -1.24 -17.07 -16.51
C LEU A 119 -1.42 -16.26 -15.24
N ALA A 120 -0.33 -15.64 -14.78
CA ALA A 120 -0.39 -14.70 -13.66
C ALA A 120 -1.30 -13.51 -14.01
N ARG A 121 -2.23 -13.21 -13.13
CA ARG A 121 -3.12 -12.04 -13.20
C ARG A 121 -2.66 -10.92 -12.28
N ALA A 122 -2.00 -11.30 -11.19
CA ALA A 122 -1.49 -10.36 -10.19
C ALA A 122 -0.15 -10.87 -9.66
N TRP A 123 0.63 -9.99 -9.07
CA TRP A 123 1.84 -10.36 -8.33
C TRP A 123 1.63 -10.06 -6.86
N ARG A 124 2.04 -11.00 -6.01
CA ARG A 124 1.89 -10.91 -4.56
C ARG A 124 3.24 -10.96 -3.86
N LEU A 125 3.36 -10.20 -2.77
CA LEU A 125 4.50 -10.35 -1.85
C LEU A 125 4.35 -11.66 -1.09
N ARG A 126 5.44 -12.39 -0.96
CA ARG A 126 5.54 -13.56 -0.08
C ARG A 126 5.84 -13.05 1.33
N VAL A 127 4.84 -13.08 2.20
CA VAL A 127 5.04 -12.77 3.63
C VAL A 127 5.43 -14.04 4.40
N ASP A 128 6.11 -13.88 5.51
CA ASP A 128 6.48 -14.99 6.38
C ASP A 128 5.74 -14.91 7.73
N ALA A 129 5.93 -15.94 8.56
CA ALA A 129 5.31 -16.05 9.88
C ALA A 129 6.01 -15.20 10.95
N SER A 130 7.03 -14.42 10.58
CA SER A 130 7.73 -13.56 11.53
C SER A 130 6.82 -12.44 12.05
N GLN A 131 7.02 -12.08 13.30
CA GLN A 131 6.32 -10.94 13.87
C GLN A 131 7.00 -9.65 13.42
N THR A 132 6.23 -8.76 12.79
CA THR A 132 6.65 -7.38 12.55
C THR A 132 6.31 -6.57 13.78
N LEU A 133 7.31 -5.93 14.35
CA LEU A 133 7.20 -5.11 15.56
C LEU A 133 7.71 -3.71 15.26
N PHE A 134 6.93 -2.69 15.63
CA PHE A 134 7.36 -1.30 15.57
C PHE A 134 6.71 -0.48 16.68
N GLU A 135 7.34 0.62 17.02
CA GLU A 135 6.81 1.58 17.99
C GLU A 135 6.12 2.73 17.26
N ASP A 136 4.79 2.81 17.42
CA ASP A 136 4.03 3.97 17.01
C ASP A 136 4.11 5.03 18.11
N ARG A 137 4.46 6.26 17.75
CA ARG A 137 4.70 7.33 18.72
C ARG A 137 3.45 7.79 19.48
N LEU A 138 2.25 7.49 18.96
CA LEU A 138 0.98 7.82 19.60
C LEU A 138 0.34 6.59 20.25
N GLN A 139 0.45 5.42 19.64
CA GLN A 139 -0.22 4.20 20.07
C GLN A 139 0.71 3.24 20.84
N GLY A 140 2.02 3.51 20.88
CA GLY A 140 3.01 2.63 21.49
C GLY A 140 3.37 1.43 20.62
N TRP A 141 3.75 0.33 21.22
CA TRP A 141 4.21 -0.87 20.51
C TRP A 141 3.08 -1.56 19.75
N ILE A 142 3.28 -1.70 18.45
CA ILE A 142 2.37 -2.42 17.52
C ILE A 142 3.08 -3.69 17.07
N ALA A 143 2.39 -4.81 17.16
CA ALA A 143 2.86 -6.11 16.73
C ALA A 143 1.87 -6.72 15.73
N GLN A 144 2.35 -7.18 14.59
CA GLN A 144 1.57 -7.86 13.57
C GLN A 144 2.27 -9.12 13.09
N GLN A 145 1.50 -10.15 12.82
CA GLN A 145 1.96 -11.34 12.11
C GLN A 145 1.33 -11.32 10.71
N LEU A 146 2.09 -10.78 9.74
CA LEU A 146 1.56 -10.47 8.41
C LEU A 146 0.93 -11.68 7.71
N GLU A 147 1.51 -12.88 7.84
CA GLU A 147 0.97 -14.09 7.23
C GLU A 147 -0.46 -14.39 7.72
N ARG A 148 -0.73 -14.17 9.01
CA ARG A 148 -2.04 -14.42 9.62
C ARG A 148 -3.01 -13.25 9.43
N ASP A 149 -2.51 -12.02 9.59
CA ASP A 149 -3.34 -10.83 9.76
C ASP A 149 -3.70 -10.17 8.41
N VAL A 150 -2.86 -10.38 7.38
CA VAL A 150 -3.01 -9.79 6.04
C VAL A 150 -2.92 -10.84 4.93
N GLY A 151 -2.03 -11.82 5.07
CA GLY A 151 -1.66 -12.79 4.04
C GLY A 151 -0.74 -12.18 2.97
N ASP A 152 -0.43 -12.99 1.94
CA ASP A 152 0.36 -12.53 0.79
C ASP A 152 -0.41 -11.45 0.01
N PHE A 153 -0.09 -10.18 0.21
CA PHE A 153 -0.82 -9.07 -0.39
C PHE A 153 -0.37 -8.74 -1.81
N VAL A 154 -1.22 -8.07 -2.56
CA VAL A 154 -0.99 -7.73 -3.97
C VAL A 154 -0.01 -6.56 -4.07
N LEU A 155 1.00 -6.70 -4.95
CA LEU A 155 1.93 -5.64 -5.36
C LEU A 155 1.54 -5.05 -6.72
N LEU A 156 1.18 -5.93 -7.68
CA LEU A 156 0.72 -5.54 -9.00
C LEU A 156 -0.62 -6.21 -9.27
N ARG A 157 -1.63 -5.42 -9.56
CA ARG A 157 -3.01 -5.83 -9.80
C ARG A 157 -3.19 -6.42 -11.21
N ALA A 158 -4.30 -7.11 -11.42
CA ALA A 158 -4.66 -7.71 -12.71
C ALA A 158 -4.91 -6.69 -13.84
N ASP A 159 -5.21 -5.44 -13.49
CA ASP A 159 -5.40 -4.32 -14.40
C ASP A 159 -4.09 -3.57 -14.70
N GLY A 160 -2.95 -4.06 -14.20
CA GLY A 160 -1.63 -3.48 -14.42
C GLY A 160 -1.27 -2.32 -13.49
N LEU A 161 -2.12 -1.99 -12.52
CA LEU A 161 -1.82 -0.95 -11.53
C LEU A 161 -1.08 -1.53 -10.33
N PHE A 162 -0.10 -0.80 -9.84
CA PHE A 162 0.54 -1.10 -8.56
C PHE A 162 -0.43 -0.81 -7.41
N ALA A 163 -0.34 -1.61 -6.34
CA ALA A 163 -1.23 -1.51 -5.17
C ALA A 163 -0.55 -0.73 -4.04
#